data_0f725e901d379207d676c3d90b084491
#
_entry.id   0f725e901d379207d676c3d90b084491
#
_cell.length_a   1.000
_cell.length_b   1.000
_cell.length_c   1.000
_cell.angle_alpha   90.00
_cell.angle_beta   90.00
_cell.angle_gamma   90.00
#
_symmetry.space_group_name_H-M   'P 1'
#
loop_
_entity.id
_entity.type
_entity.pdbx_description
1 polymer ?
#
loop_
_entity_poly.entity_id
_entity_poly.type
_entity_poly.pdbx_seq_one_letter_code
_entity_poly.pdbx_strand_id
1 'polypeptide(L)'
;MVSASGGLNQQRVAICNAIALASFLNATLVLPRFLYSIVWKDPSQFGDIYQEEYFMNIMKDEVNIVKELPSHLKSLDIEAIGSLITDADIVKEATPIDYLTKTLPLLLQNGVVHFLGFGNRLGSDPLPSKLQKLRCKCNFHALKFVPKIQEAGSLLIRRIRKYDAAQATLDRQLFGEFLTGSPSNKHDSARGSSKYLALHLRFEVDMIAYSLCDFGGGEKERRELQTYRESHFPMLMERLKHFMPISSSVLRNLGRCPLTPEEAALMLAGLGVKRGTYIYLASSHIYGGKFRMHSFTNLYPNLVTKETLLTPSEVSPFRNFSSQLAALDFIACATADVFAMTDSGSQLSSLVSGFRTYYGGGHAPTLRPNKKRLAAILSENGTIGWNSFEDRVRKMIKDGQSVRIRGFGRSIYRQPRCPECMCKTY
;
A
#
# COMPACT_ATOMS: atom_id res chain seq x y z
N MET A 1 17.63 -8.47 14.13
CA MET A 1 16.40 -9.13 13.64
C MET A 1 15.28 -8.13 13.54
N VAL A 2 14.29 -8.39 12.67
CA VAL A 2 13.07 -7.55 12.56
C VAL A 2 11.85 -8.46 12.42
N SER A 3 10.84 -8.23 13.26
CA SER A 3 9.51 -8.83 13.13
C SER A 3 8.49 -7.73 12.84
N ALA A 4 8.06 -7.65 11.58
CA ALA A 4 7.21 -6.58 11.10
C ALA A 4 5.73 -6.88 11.34
N SER A 5 4.98 -5.87 11.78
CA SER A 5 3.52 -5.91 11.91
C SER A 5 2.80 -5.28 10.72
N GLY A 6 1.50 -5.54 10.61
CA GLY A 6 0.64 -4.97 9.58
C GLY A 6 0.48 -5.85 8.34
N GLY A 7 -0.20 -5.34 7.32
CA GLY A 7 -0.38 -6.06 6.05
C GLY A 7 0.78 -5.83 5.07
N LEU A 8 0.68 -6.41 3.87
CA LEU A 8 1.70 -6.43 2.81
C LEU A 8 2.49 -5.12 2.67
N ASN A 9 1.79 -4.00 2.61
CA ASN A 9 2.40 -2.71 2.29
C ASN A 9 3.20 -2.12 3.45
N GLN A 10 2.77 -2.35 4.71
CA GLN A 10 3.53 -2.02 5.90
C GLN A 10 4.76 -2.91 6.04
N GLN A 11 4.60 -4.23 5.81
CA GLN A 11 5.70 -5.21 5.82
C GLN A 11 6.75 -4.84 4.77
N ARG A 12 6.35 -4.48 3.56
CA ARG A 12 7.26 -4.05 2.49
C ARG A 12 8.10 -2.84 2.89
N VAL A 13 7.50 -1.83 3.49
CA VAL A 13 8.22 -0.65 3.99
C VAL A 13 9.14 -1.02 5.14
N ALA A 14 8.70 -1.89 6.06
CA ALA A 14 9.52 -2.38 7.17
C ALA A 14 10.78 -3.11 6.70
N ILE A 15 10.68 -3.97 5.68
CA ILE A 15 11.84 -4.64 5.07
C ILE A 15 12.84 -3.62 4.54
N CYS A 16 12.39 -2.64 3.76
CA CYS A 16 13.28 -1.63 3.18
C CYS A 16 13.93 -0.76 4.25
N ASN A 17 13.21 -0.45 5.32
CA ASN A 17 13.75 0.30 6.45
C ASN A 17 14.72 -0.56 7.27
N ALA A 18 14.47 -1.86 7.43
CA ALA A 18 15.39 -2.80 8.08
C ALA A 18 16.73 -2.90 7.34
N ILE A 19 16.72 -2.94 6.02
CA ILE A 19 17.94 -2.88 5.18
C ILE A 19 18.71 -1.58 5.46
N ALA A 20 18.04 -0.43 5.44
CA ALA A 20 18.70 0.84 5.71
C ALA A 20 19.30 0.90 7.12
N LEU A 21 18.58 0.39 8.12
CA LEU A 21 19.02 0.37 9.51
C LEU A 21 20.19 -0.61 9.71
N ALA A 22 20.16 -1.80 9.12
CA ALA A 22 21.26 -2.77 9.17
C ALA A 22 22.54 -2.18 8.56
N SER A 23 22.44 -1.54 7.38
CA SER A 23 23.56 -0.82 6.78
C SER A 23 24.07 0.32 7.65
N PHE A 24 23.18 1.06 8.29
CA PHE A 24 23.54 2.18 9.16
C PHE A 24 24.29 1.74 10.42
N LEU A 25 23.88 0.60 11.01
CA LEU A 25 24.51 0.02 12.19
C LEU A 25 25.70 -0.90 11.85
N ASN A 26 26.05 -1.03 10.57
CA ASN A 26 27.05 -1.99 10.08
C ASN A 26 26.79 -3.42 10.62
N ALA A 27 25.56 -3.86 10.57
CA ALA A 27 25.09 -5.12 11.15
C ALA A 27 24.59 -6.09 10.08
N THR A 28 24.75 -7.39 10.37
CA THR A 28 24.10 -8.46 9.57
C THR A 28 22.60 -8.45 9.84
N LEU A 29 21.79 -8.44 8.77
CA LEU A 29 20.35 -8.56 8.86
C LEU A 29 19.91 -10.02 8.79
N VAL A 30 19.17 -10.49 9.79
CA VAL A 30 18.41 -11.72 9.64
C VAL A 30 17.17 -11.43 8.81
N LEU A 31 16.85 -12.29 7.85
CA LEU A 31 15.69 -12.12 6.96
C LEU A 31 14.45 -11.76 7.77
N PRO A 32 13.78 -10.61 7.48
CA PRO A 32 12.66 -10.13 8.27
C PRO A 32 11.51 -11.14 8.35
N ARG A 33 10.92 -11.27 9.52
CA ARG A 33 9.73 -12.09 9.77
C ARG A 33 8.50 -11.22 9.86
N PHE A 34 7.32 -11.81 9.64
CA PHE A 34 6.06 -11.12 9.76
C PHE A 34 5.27 -11.66 10.94
N LEU A 35 4.75 -10.74 11.75
CA LEU A 35 3.90 -11.08 12.88
C LEU A 35 2.48 -11.42 12.37
N TYR A 36 1.91 -12.47 12.96
CA TYR A 36 0.50 -12.76 12.72
C TYR A 36 -0.35 -11.58 13.18
N SER A 37 -1.16 -11.04 12.29
CA SER A 37 -2.05 -9.93 12.60
C SER A 37 -3.47 -10.45 12.83
N ILE A 38 -4.04 -10.15 13.99
CA ILE A 38 -5.46 -10.45 14.32
C ILE A 38 -6.40 -9.75 13.33
N VAL A 39 -6.04 -8.56 12.87
CA VAL A 39 -6.84 -7.77 11.90
C VAL A 39 -6.81 -8.40 10.51
N TRP A 40 -5.61 -8.78 10.04
CA TRP A 40 -5.42 -9.28 8.67
C TRP A 40 -5.49 -10.80 8.57
N LYS A 41 -5.40 -11.53 9.70
CA LYS A 41 -5.43 -13.00 9.81
C LYS A 41 -4.50 -13.69 8.80
N ASP A 42 -3.26 -13.18 8.71
CA ASP A 42 -2.30 -13.58 7.69
C ASP A 42 -1.10 -14.31 8.32
N PRO A 43 -0.89 -15.58 8.01
CA PRO A 43 0.26 -16.36 8.47
C PRO A 43 1.48 -16.25 7.54
N SER A 44 1.37 -15.55 6.39
CA SER A 44 2.45 -15.46 5.40
C SER A 44 3.75 -14.97 6.01
N GLN A 45 4.85 -15.59 5.61
CA GLN A 45 6.20 -15.15 5.91
C GLN A 45 6.89 -14.57 4.67
N PHE A 46 8.13 -14.13 4.79
CA PHE A 46 8.85 -13.47 3.71
C PHE A 46 8.86 -14.29 2.41
N GLY A 47 9.22 -15.59 2.50
CA GLY A 47 9.33 -16.50 1.37
C GLY A 47 7.98 -16.87 0.72
N ASP A 48 6.85 -16.62 1.41
CA ASP A 48 5.51 -16.81 0.85
C ASP A 48 5.10 -15.67 -0.09
N ILE A 49 5.77 -14.53 0.01
CA ILE A 49 5.44 -13.29 -0.72
C ILE A 49 6.56 -12.88 -1.66
N TYR A 50 7.82 -12.93 -1.21
CA TYR A 50 9.00 -12.45 -1.95
C TYR A 50 10.02 -13.56 -2.16
N GLN A 51 10.72 -13.51 -3.29
CA GLN A 51 11.81 -14.44 -3.65
C GLN A 51 13.05 -14.16 -2.78
N GLU A 52 13.31 -15.02 -1.79
CA GLU A 52 14.39 -14.84 -0.80
C GLU A 52 15.76 -14.76 -1.44
N GLU A 53 16.12 -15.74 -2.27
CA GLU A 53 17.44 -15.80 -2.92
C GLU A 53 17.67 -14.61 -3.85
N TYR A 54 16.64 -14.21 -4.59
CA TYR A 54 16.71 -13.02 -5.42
C TYR A 54 16.94 -11.75 -4.59
N PHE A 55 16.20 -11.61 -3.48
CA PHE A 55 16.33 -10.49 -2.55
C PHE A 55 17.74 -10.43 -1.97
N MET A 56 18.25 -11.55 -1.42
CA MET A 56 19.57 -11.62 -0.83
C MET A 56 20.66 -11.31 -1.87
N ASN A 57 20.56 -11.84 -3.09
CA ASN A 57 21.53 -11.60 -4.15
C ASN A 57 21.56 -10.13 -4.61
N ILE A 58 20.40 -9.47 -4.74
CA ILE A 58 20.35 -8.04 -5.14
C ILE A 58 20.93 -7.12 -4.06
N MET A 59 20.80 -7.51 -2.79
CA MET A 59 21.25 -6.68 -1.65
C MET A 59 22.64 -7.05 -1.10
N LYS A 60 23.27 -8.11 -1.56
CA LYS A 60 24.52 -8.69 -1.00
C LYS A 60 25.68 -7.70 -0.87
N ASP A 61 25.82 -6.77 -1.82
CA ASP A 61 26.89 -5.79 -1.84
C ASP A 61 26.66 -4.61 -0.88
N GLU A 62 25.46 -4.51 -0.30
CA GLU A 62 25.03 -3.39 0.54
C GLU A 62 24.87 -3.78 2.01
N VAL A 63 24.32 -4.96 2.26
CA VAL A 63 24.04 -5.49 3.60
C VAL A 63 24.24 -6.99 3.59
N ASN A 64 24.97 -7.51 4.58
CA ASN A 64 25.03 -8.95 4.79
C ASN A 64 23.70 -9.45 5.33
N ILE A 65 23.09 -10.42 4.63
CA ILE A 65 21.77 -10.97 4.99
C ILE A 65 21.89 -12.47 5.20
N VAL A 66 21.35 -12.95 6.31
CA VAL A 66 21.27 -14.38 6.64
C VAL A 66 19.82 -14.80 6.83
N LYS A 67 19.50 -16.06 6.54
CA LYS A 67 18.14 -16.58 6.72
C LYS A 67 17.78 -16.75 8.20
N GLU A 68 18.74 -17.14 9.01
CA GLU A 68 18.55 -17.44 10.43
C GLU A 68 19.72 -16.94 11.28
N LEU A 69 19.45 -16.76 12.57
CA LEU A 69 20.51 -16.46 13.54
C LEU A 69 21.54 -17.62 13.61
N PRO A 70 22.82 -17.30 13.83
CA PRO A 70 23.82 -18.30 14.23
C PRO A 70 23.38 -19.08 15.47
N SER A 71 23.82 -20.34 15.57
CA SER A 71 23.38 -21.27 16.62
C SER A 71 23.58 -20.71 18.04
N HIS A 72 24.71 -20.05 18.30
CA HIS A 72 25.03 -19.47 19.61
C HIS A 72 24.13 -18.28 20.00
N LEU A 73 23.47 -17.61 19.03
CA LEU A 73 22.54 -16.55 19.30
C LEU A 73 21.07 -17.03 19.36
N LYS A 74 20.78 -18.21 18.78
CA LYS A 74 19.42 -18.78 18.81
C LYS A 74 18.97 -19.18 20.22
N SER A 75 19.92 -19.53 21.09
CA SER A 75 19.64 -19.97 22.47
C SER A 75 19.47 -18.81 23.47
N LEU A 76 19.73 -17.57 23.02
CA LEU A 76 19.61 -16.40 23.88
C LEU A 76 18.14 -16.01 24.07
N ASP A 77 17.76 -15.74 25.31
CA ASP A 77 16.52 -15.07 25.62
C ASP A 77 16.68 -13.57 25.34
N ILE A 78 16.20 -13.14 24.16
CA ILE A 78 16.37 -11.78 23.64
C ILE A 78 15.74 -10.72 24.56
N GLU A 79 14.65 -11.06 25.25
CA GLU A 79 13.95 -10.18 26.19
C GLU A 79 14.76 -10.07 27.49
N ALA A 80 15.17 -11.21 28.04
CA ALA A 80 15.93 -11.25 29.31
C ALA A 80 17.27 -10.51 29.23
N ILE A 81 17.95 -10.52 28.07
CA ILE A 81 19.21 -9.76 27.87
C ILE A 81 18.97 -8.28 27.47
N GLY A 82 17.71 -7.81 27.46
CA GLY A 82 17.35 -6.43 27.11
C GLY A 82 17.57 -6.05 25.64
N SER A 83 17.65 -7.03 24.74
CA SER A 83 17.88 -6.83 23.31
C SER A 83 16.59 -6.79 22.48
N LEU A 84 15.42 -6.87 23.12
CA LEU A 84 14.13 -6.66 22.48
C LEU A 84 13.80 -5.18 22.47
N ILE A 85 13.58 -4.63 21.28
CA ILE A 85 13.21 -3.22 21.06
C ILE A 85 11.81 -3.15 20.44
N THR A 86 10.94 -2.38 21.06
CA THR A 86 9.56 -2.14 20.62
C THR A 86 9.36 -0.67 20.21
N ASP A 87 8.17 -0.34 19.72
CA ASP A 87 7.80 1.04 19.40
C ASP A 87 7.56 1.92 20.64
N ALA A 88 7.59 1.34 21.86
CA ALA A 88 7.67 2.07 23.10
C ALA A 88 9.09 2.57 23.40
N ASP A 89 10.12 1.83 22.99
CA ASP A 89 11.53 2.16 23.21
C ASP A 89 12.06 3.17 22.18
N ILE A 90 11.61 3.03 20.94
CA ILE A 90 11.97 3.92 19.82
C ILE A 90 10.70 4.51 19.22
N VAL A 91 10.49 5.79 19.45
CA VAL A 91 9.32 6.51 18.96
C VAL A 91 9.34 6.68 17.43
N LYS A 92 8.18 6.94 16.85
CA LYS A 92 8.01 7.10 15.40
C LYS A 92 8.91 8.18 14.79
N GLU A 93 9.19 9.22 15.54
CA GLU A 93 10.00 10.38 15.13
C GLU A 93 11.49 10.20 15.42
N ALA A 94 11.92 8.98 15.79
CA ALA A 94 13.31 8.68 16.11
C ALA A 94 14.26 9.04 14.96
N THR A 95 15.33 9.72 15.31
CA THR A 95 16.39 10.15 14.41
C THR A 95 17.46 9.06 14.25
N PRO A 96 18.36 9.17 13.27
CA PRO A 96 19.52 8.26 13.19
C PRO A 96 20.35 8.19 14.49
N ILE A 97 20.46 9.32 15.21
CA ILE A 97 21.20 9.39 16.48
C ILE A 97 20.54 8.51 17.54
N ASP A 98 19.21 8.44 17.60
CA ASP A 98 18.50 7.60 18.56
C ASP A 98 18.85 6.11 18.37
N TYR A 99 19.03 5.66 17.13
CA TYR A 99 19.48 4.28 16.85
C TYR A 99 20.92 4.04 17.25
N LEU A 100 21.83 5.03 17.10
CA LEU A 100 23.21 4.90 17.53
C LEU A 100 23.33 4.89 19.05
N THR A 101 22.53 5.69 19.75
CA THR A 101 22.62 5.80 21.21
C THR A 101 21.89 4.70 21.95
N LYS A 102 20.77 4.21 21.43
CA LYS A 102 19.92 3.19 22.08
C LYS A 102 20.16 1.78 21.57
N THR A 103 20.37 1.61 20.26
CA THR A 103 20.43 0.28 19.64
C THR A 103 21.86 -0.24 19.48
N LEU A 104 22.79 0.61 19.04
CA LEU A 104 24.16 0.17 18.78
C LEU A 104 24.88 -0.38 20.04
N PRO A 105 24.75 0.23 21.23
CA PRO A 105 25.34 -0.32 22.44
C PRO A 105 24.84 -1.73 22.78
N LEU A 106 23.52 -1.97 22.66
CA LEU A 106 22.93 -3.29 22.88
C LEU A 106 23.44 -4.31 21.87
N LEU A 107 23.55 -3.91 20.60
CA LEU A 107 24.08 -4.78 19.55
C LEU A 107 25.53 -5.16 19.79
N LEU A 108 26.36 -4.22 20.23
CA LEU A 108 27.79 -4.47 20.56
C LEU A 108 27.95 -5.33 21.82
N GLN A 109 27.10 -5.15 22.82
CA GLN A 109 27.16 -5.89 24.08
C GLN A 109 26.65 -7.33 23.92
N ASN A 110 25.50 -7.51 23.25
CA ASN A 110 24.76 -8.77 23.23
C ASN A 110 24.88 -9.52 21.89
N GLY A 111 25.50 -8.92 20.88
CA GLY A 111 25.66 -9.50 19.54
C GLY A 111 24.37 -9.57 18.72
N VAL A 112 23.22 -9.28 19.31
CA VAL A 112 21.92 -9.37 18.66
C VAL A 112 20.94 -8.33 19.22
N VAL A 113 20.10 -7.78 18.32
CA VAL A 113 18.96 -6.92 18.66
C VAL A 113 17.75 -7.35 17.84
N HIS A 114 16.57 -7.35 18.45
CA HIS A 114 15.33 -7.70 17.82
C HIS A 114 14.31 -6.54 17.87
N PHE A 115 14.02 -5.96 16.73
CA PHE A 115 12.95 -4.97 16.56
C PHE A 115 11.60 -5.69 16.38
N LEU A 116 10.73 -5.58 17.36
CA LEU A 116 9.44 -6.28 17.41
C LEU A 116 8.27 -5.31 17.16
N GLY A 117 7.38 -5.68 16.25
CA GLY A 117 6.12 -4.96 16.02
C GLY A 117 6.23 -3.70 15.16
N PHE A 118 7.41 -3.37 14.68
CA PHE A 118 7.60 -2.26 13.76
C PHE A 118 7.04 -2.61 12.37
N GLY A 119 6.02 -1.86 11.94
CA GLY A 119 5.60 -1.86 10.54
C GLY A 119 6.37 -0.78 9.77
N ASN A 120 5.66 0.16 9.16
CA ASN A 120 6.26 1.28 8.42
C ASN A 120 6.91 2.37 9.30
N ARG A 121 7.04 2.17 10.61
CA ARG A 121 7.60 3.15 11.56
C ARG A 121 9.09 2.99 11.78
N LEU A 122 9.66 1.82 11.48
CA LEU A 122 11.09 1.57 11.62
C LEU A 122 11.88 2.51 10.70
N GLY A 123 12.93 3.19 11.22
CA GLY A 123 13.82 4.02 10.43
C GLY A 123 13.11 5.13 9.68
N SER A 124 12.34 5.99 10.36
CA SER A 124 11.61 7.10 9.73
C SER A 124 12.55 8.21 9.21
N ASP A 125 12.05 8.99 8.25
CA ASP A 125 12.78 10.14 7.67
C ASP A 125 12.91 11.29 8.69
N PRO A 126 14.02 12.07 8.60
CA PRO A 126 15.00 12.09 7.53
C PRO A 126 16.16 11.10 7.74
N LEU A 127 16.53 10.39 6.68
CA LEU A 127 17.72 9.53 6.65
C LEU A 127 18.77 10.07 5.66
N PRO A 128 20.08 9.79 5.87
CA PRO A 128 21.13 10.13 4.93
C PRO A 128 20.89 9.58 3.51
N SER A 129 21.40 10.30 2.49
CA SER A 129 21.19 10.00 1.08
C SER A 129 21.58 8.55 0.72
N LYS A 130 22.69 8.03 1.27
CA LYS A 130 23.12 6.63 1.07
C LYS A 130 22.03 5.64 1.51
N LEU A 131 21.42 5.84 2.67
CA LEU A 131 20.35 4.97 3.18
C LEU A 131 19.05 5.12 2.38
N GLN A 132 18.78 6.31 1.86
CA GLN A 132 17.67 6.50 0.94
C GLN A 132 17.84 5.70 -0.36
N LYS A 133 19.07 5.66 -0.93
CA LYS A 133 19.38 4.81 -2.09
C LYS A 133 19.10 3.34 -1.81
N LEU A 134 19.50 2.85 -0.64
CA LEU A 134 19.23 1.46 -0.23
C LEU A 134 17.73 1.16 -0.14
N ARG A 135 16.97 2.07 0.47
CA ARG A 135 15.49 1.95 0.52
C ARG A 135 14.87 1.90 -0.87
N CYS A 136 15.36 2.71 -1.81
CA CYS A 136 14.94 2.67 -3.20
C CYS A 136 15.30 1.34 -3.89
N LYS A 137 16.57 0.92 -3.80
CA LYS A 137 17.05 -0.33 -4.37
C LYS A 137 16.22 -1.51 -3.84
N CYS A 138 16.01 -1.55 -2.53
CA CYS A 138 15.20 -2.57 -1.88
C CYS A 138 13.77 -2.59 -2.41
N ASN A 139 13.06 -1.45 -2.37
CA ASN A 139 11.65 -1.37 -2.73
C ASN A 139 11.38 -1.64 -4.21
N PHE A 140 12.18 -1.07 -5.10
CA PHE A 140 11.88 -1.11 -6.54
C PHE A 140 12.57 -2.26 -7.27
N HIS A 141 13.66 -2.81 -6.74
CA HIS A 141 14.42 -3.84 -7.43
C HIS A 141 14.52 -5.17 -6.68
N ALA A 142 14.73 -5.16 -5.36
CA ALA A 142 15.00 -6.38 -4.62
C ALA A 142 13.74 -7.16 -4.21
N LEU A 143 12.64 -6.48 -3.90
CA LEU A 143 11.40 -7.13 -3.47
C LEU A 143 10.55 -7.57 -4.67
N LYS A 144 10.90 -8.73 -5.22
CA LYS A 144 10.20 -9.39 -6.32
C LYS A 144 9.24 -10.43 -5.75
N PHE A 145 8.00 -10.45 -6.22
CA PHE A 145 7.01 -11.42 -5.78
C PHE A 145 7.40 -12.86 -6.17
N VAL A 146 6.97 -13.84 -5.39
CA VAL A 146 7.17 -15.26 -5.71
C VAL A 146 6.42 -15.65 -6.99
N PRO A 147 6.89 -16.71 -7.71
CA PRO A 147 6.30 -17.14 -8.98
C PRO A 147 4.78 -17.31 -8.93
N LYS A 148 4.26 -17.94 -7.88
CA LYS A 148 2.82 -18.16 -7.67
C LYS A 148 2.00 -16.84 -7.74
N ILE A 149 2.50 -15.76 -7.12
CA ILE A 149 1.85 -14.45 -7.14
C ILE A 149 2.01 -13.78 -8.51
N GLN A 150 3.17 -13.91 -9.13
CA GLN A 150 3.45 -13.35 -10.45
C GLN A 150 2.56 -13.97 -11.52
N GLU A 151 2.40 -15.28 -11.49
CA GLU A 151 1.55 -16.02 -12.41
C GLU A 151 0.07 -15.62 -12.28
N ALA A 152 -0.46 -15.66 -11.06
CA ALA A 152 -1.84 -15.24 -10.80
C ALA A 152 -2.08 -13.77 -11.17
N GLY A 153 -1.12 -12.90 -10.88
CA GLY A 153 -1.16 -11.49 -11.28
C GLY A 153 -1.15 -11.32 -12.81
N SER A 154 -0.30 -12.04 -13.52
CA SER A 154 -0.27 -12.05 -14.99
C SER A 154 -1.60 -12.50 -15.58
N LEU A 155 -2.17 -13.61 -15.06
CA LEU A 155 -3.46 -14.12 -15.49
C LEU A 155 -4.60 -13.11 -15.26
N LEU A 156 -4.61 -12.46 -14.09
CA LEU A 156 -5.57 -11.42 -13.75
C LEU A 156 -5.51 -10.26 -14.76
N ILE A 157 -4.31 -9.77 -15.09
CA ILE A 157 -4.15 -8.66 -16.04
C ILE A 157 -4.52 -9.06 -17.45
N ARG A 158 -4.19 -10.26 -17.90
CA ARG A 158 -4.62 -10.76 -19.21
C ARG A 158 -6.14 -10.82 -19.36
N ARG A 159 -6.86 -11.18 -18.29
CA ARG A 159 -8.33 -11.23 -18.31
C ARG A 159 -8.97 -9.86 -18.33
N ILE A 160 -8.41 -8.88 -17.62
CA ILE A 160 -8.96 -7.53 -17.62
C ILE A 160 -8.64 -6.75 -18.90
N ARG A 161 -7.44 -6.94 -19.45
CA ARG A 161 -7.02 -6.25 -20.69
C ARG A 161 -7.48 -6.93 -21.98
N LYS A 162 -7.84 -8.22 -21.93
CA LYS A 162 -8.21 -9.07 -23.06
C LYS A 162 -7.14 -9.28 -24.15
N TYR A 163 -6.04 -8.53 -24.12
CA TYR A 163 -4.92 -8.58 -25.08
C TYR A 163 -3.60 -8.33 -24.35
N ASP A 164 -2.51 -8.86 -24.90
CA ASP A 164 -1.17 -8.62 -24.39
C ASP A 164 -0.79 -7.15 -24.59
N ALA A 165 -0.53 -6.45 -23.48
CA ALA A 165 0.00 -5.12 -23.53
C ALA A 165 1.51 -5.16 -23.87
N ALA A 166 2.00 -4.13 -24.54
CA ALA A 166 3.43 -3.95 -24.74
C ALA A 166 4.18 -4.04 -23.39
N GLN A 167 5.29 -4.78 -23.39
CA GLN A 167 6.08 -5.11 -22.21
C GLN A 167 6.77 -3.88 -21.62
N ALA A 168 6.12 -3.21 -20.69
CA ALA A 168 6.76 -2.16 -19.90
C ALA A 168 7.76 -2.77 -18.90
N THR A 169 8.77 -2.01 -18.51
CA THR A 169 9.74 -2.42 -17.48
C THR A 169 9.06 -2.78 -16.16
N LEU A 170 7.96 -2.09 -15.84
CA LEU A 170 7.12 -2.37 -14.67
C LEU A 170 6.52 -3.78 -14.74
N ASP A 171 5.99 -4.17 -15.89
CA ASP A 171 5.36 -5.48 -16.07
C ASP A 171 6.39 -6.59 -15.88
N ARG A 172 7.61 -6.43 -16.41
CA ARG A 172 8.72 -7.37 -16.16
C ARG A 172 9.09 -7.50 -14.69
N GLN A 173 9.08 -6.40 -13.93
CA GLN A 173 9.34 -6.43 -12.49
C GLN A 173 8.26 -7.17 -11.72
N LEU A 174 7.00 -7.03 -12.12
CA LEU A 174 5.85 -7.59 -11.41
C LEU A 174 5.53 -9.04 -11.82
N PHE A 175 5.74 -9.40 -13.08
CA PHE A 175 5.36 -10.71 -13.61
C PHE A 175 6.54 -11.67 -13.88
N GLY A 176 7.78 -11.15 -13.93
CA GLY A 176 8.95 -11.96 -14.22
C GLY A 176 8.83 -12.69 -15.56
N GLU A 177 9.01 -14.00 -15.53
CA GLU A 177 8.90 -14.88 -16.71
C GLU A 177 7.46 -15.18 -17.15
N PHE A 178 6.46 -14.91 -16.30
CA PHE A 178 5.05 -15.06 -16.63
C PHE A 178 4.49 -13.96 -17.54
N LEU A 179 5.34 -13.07 -18.01
CA LEU A 179 5.08 -12.13 -19.09
C LEU A 179 4.96 -12.82 -20.46
N THR A 180 4.39 -13.97 -20.56
CA THR A 180 4.27 -14.62 -21.86
C THR A 180 3.27 -13.89 -22.74
N GLY A 181 3.80 -13.03 -23.61
CA GLY A 181 3.19 -12.75 -24.89
C GLY A 181 3.34 -13.98 -25.78
N SER A 182 2.41 -14.90 -25.77
CA SER A 182 2.18 -15.67 -26.99
C SER A 182 1.66 -14.70 -28.03
N PRO A 183 2.24 -14.64 -29.22
CA PRO A 183 1.64 -13.91 -30.33
C PRO A 183 0.34 -14.65 -30.68
N SER A 184 -0.75 -14.28 -30.04
CA SER A 184 -2.07 -14.67 -30.52
C SER A 184 -2.25 -14.03 -31.91
N ASN A 185 -2.55 -14.84 -32.87
CA ASN A 185 -2.82 -14.62 -34.27
C ASN A 185 -2.87 -13.16 -34.72
N LYS A 186 -2.04 -12.83 -35.71
CA LYS A 186 -1.91 -11.51 -36.37
C LYS A 186 -3.23 -10.85 -36.81
N HIS A 187 -4.36 -11.50 -36.70
CA HIS A 187 -5.69 -10.98 -37.06
C HIS A 187 -6.39 -10.18 -35.96
N ASP A 188 -5.96 -10.28 -34.68
CA ASP A 188 -6.58 -9.54 -33.56
C ASP A 188 -5.90 -8.23 -33.24
N SER A 189 -4.80 -7.88 -33.89
CA SER A 189 -4.05 -6.63 -33.67
C SER A 189 -4.80 -5.35 -34.08
N ALA A 190 -5.94 -5.47 -34.77
CA ALA A 190 -6.77 -4.33 -35.17
C ALA A 190 -7.73 -3.83 -34.04
N ARG A 191 -7.93 -4.62 -32.98
CA ARG A 191 -8.71 -4.20 -31.80
C ARG A 191 -7.75 -3.76 -30.72
N GLY A 192 -7.56 -2.47 -30.55
CA GLY A 192 -6.67 -1.88 -29.53
C GLY A 192 -6.86 -2.47 -28.13
N SER A 193 -5.76 -2.62 -27.39
CA SER A 193 -5.74 -3.09 -25.99
C SER A 193 -6.81 -2.39 -25.18
N SER A 194 -7.67 -3.18 -24.51
CA SER A 194 -8.71 -2.61 -23.64
C SER A 194 -8.05 -1.97 -22.42
N LYS A 195 -8.16 -0.64 -22.30
CA LYS A 195 -7.69 0.13 -21.14
C LYS A 195 -8.58 -0.10 -19.93
N TYR A 196 -7.99 -0.11 -18.75
CA TYR A 196 -8.77 -0.16 -17.50
C TYR A 196 -8.29 0.86 -16.48
N LEU A 197 -9.20 1.24 -15.60
CA LEU A 197 -8.94 2.06 -14.44
C LEU A 197 -8.88 1.14 -13.21
N ALA A 198 -7.85 1.26 -12.37
CA ALA A 198 -7.85 0.64 -11.06
C ALA A 198 -8.26 1.66 -10.00
N LEU A 199 -9.24 1.29 -9.17
CA LEU A 199 -9.72 2.11 -8.07
C LEU A 199 -9.36 1.44 -6.75
N HIS A 200 -8.55 2.10 -5.92
CA HIS A 200 -8.39 1.70 -4.53
C HIS A 200 -9.39 2.48 -3.66
N LEU A 201 -10.44 1.80 -3.28
CA LEU A 201 -11.50 2.33 -2.42
C LEU A 201 -11.25 1.88 -0.97
N ARG A 202 -10.74 2.80 -0.14
CA ARG A 202 -10.43 2.53 1.26
C ARG A 202 -11.68 2.75 2.14
N PHE A 203 -12.63 1.82 2.05
CA PHE A 203 -13.92 1.87 2.73
C PHE A 203 -14.24 0.53 3.43
N GLU A 204 -13.24 -0.06 4.09
CA GLU A 204 -13.38 -1.26 4.90
C GLU A 204 -13.72 -0.90 6.36
N VAL A 205 -14.28 -1.85 7.09
CA VAL A 205 -14.78 -1.65 8.45
C VAL A 205 -13.74 -1.08 9.41
N ASP A 206 -12.48 -1.50 9.29
CA ASP A 206 -11.38 -1.02 10.13
C ASP A 206 -11.14 0.48 9.94
N MET A 207 -11.13 0.95 8.68
CA MET A 207 -10.93 2.38 8.37
C MET A 207 -12.16 3.21 8.74
N ILE A 208 -13.36 2.68 8.49
CA ILE A 208 -14.61 3.34 8.84
C ILE A 208 -14.70 3.54 10.35
N ALA A 209 -14.43 2.49 11.12
CA ALA A 209 -14.43 2.55 12.59
C ALA A 209 -13.34 3.50 13.12
N TYR A 210 -12.12 3.42 12.58
CA TYR A 210 -10.99 4.27 13.02
C TYR A 210 -11.22 5.75 12.71
N SER A 211 -11.95 6.07 11.64
CA SER A 211 -12.16 7.45 11.17
C SER A 211 -13.05 8.29 12.10
N LEU A 212 -13.87 7.68 12.95
CA LEU A 212 -14.90 8.33 13.80
C LEU A 212 -15.93 9.12 12.98
N CYS A 213 -16.04 8.89 11.68
CA CYS A 213 -17.00 9.54 10.81
C CYS A 213 -18.36 8.82 10.81
N ASP A 214 -19.42 9.56 10.46
CA ASP A 214 -20.77 9.05 10.24
C ASP A 214 -21.01 8.90 8.73
N PHE A 215 -21.62 7.80 8.33
CA PHE A 215 -21.89 7.46 6.93
C PHE A 215 -23.39 7.25 6.65
N GLY A 216 -24.25 7.74 7.55
CA GLY A 216 -25.70 7.79 7.35
C GLY A 216 -26.44 6.50 7.70
N GLY A 217 -25.77 5.50 8.30
CA GLY A 217 -26.42 4.25 8.74
C GLY A 217 -27.15 4.35 10.08
N GLY A 218 -27.22 5.54 10.66
CA GLY A 218 -27.96 5.83 11.88
C GLY A 218 -27.38 5.14 13.14
N GLU A 219 -28.27 4.88 14.09
CA GLU A 219 -27.87 4.33 15.39
C GLU A 219 -27.31 2.91 15.30
N LYS A 220 -27.80 2.09 14.37
CA LYS A 220 -27.31 0.73 14.15
C LYS A 220 -25.84 0.75 13.73
N GLU A 221 -25.49 1.59 12.75
CA GLU A 221 -24.11 1.75 12.27
C GLU A 221 -23.21 2.26 13.40
N ARG A 222 -23.65 3.25 14.16
CA ARG A 222 -22.89 3.80 15.28
C ARG A 222 -22.52 2.74 16.32
N ARG A 223 -23.48 1.89 16.72
CA ARG A 223 -23.26 0.79 17.67
C ARG A 223 -22.31 -0.26 17.12
N GLU A 224 -22.51 -0.69 15.87
CA GLU A 224 -21.64 -1.66 15.21
C GLU A 224 -20.19 -1.18 15.16
N LEU A 225 -19.97 0.06 14.72
CA LEU A 225 -18.64 0.65 14.65
C LEU A 225 -18.02 0.91 16.04
N GLN A 226 -18.85 1.20 17.05
CA GLN A 226 -18.38 1.34 18.42
C GLN A 226 -17.88 0.01 18.98
N THR A 227 -18.64 -1.07 18.82
CA THR A 227 -18.24 -2.42 19.24
C THR A 227 -16.94 -2.85 18.52
N TYR A 228 -16.83 -2.53 17.22
CA TYR A 228 -15.61 -2.81 16.47
C TYR A 228 -14.41 -2.04 17.02
N ARG A 229 -14.55 -0.77 17.37
CA ARG A 229 -13.49 0.05 17.97
C ARG A 229 -13.02 -0.52 19.32
N GLU A 230 -13.95 -0.89 20.18
CA GLU A 230 -13.65 -1.46 21.49
C GLU A 230 -12.81 -2.73 21.40
N SER A 231 -13.11 -3.60 20.44
CA SER A 231 -12.39 -4.86 20.26
C SER A 231 -11.08 -4.73 19.49
N HIS A 232 -10.97 -3.80 18.52
CA HIS A 232 -9.82 -3.76 17.60
C HIS A 232 -8.91 -2.54 17.80
N PHE A 233 -9.38 -1.49 18.45
CA PHE A 233 -8.63 -0.23 18.63
C PHE A 233 -8.62 0.27 20.08
N PRO A 234 -8.18 -0.55 21.06
CA PRO A 234 -8.23 -0.17 22.47
C PRO A 234 -7.46 1.12 22.78
N MET A 235 -6.32 1.36 22.12
CA MET A 235 -5.55 2.59 22.26
C MET A 235 -6.28 3.83 21.73
N LEU A 236 -7.11 3.68 20.70
CA LEU A 236 -7.98 4.76 20.23
C LEU A 236 -9.06 5.06 21.26
N MET A 237 -9.68 4.02 21.80
CA MET A 237 -10.72 4.15 22.85
C MET A 237 -10.17 4.83 24.10
N GLU A 238 -8.95 4.49 24.53
CA GLU A 238 -8.30 5.14 25.65
C GLU A 238 -8.07 6.64 25.40
N ARG A 239 -7.57 7.00 24.22
CA ARG A 239 -7.42 8.42 23.85
C ARG A 239 -8.73 9.18 23.86
N LEU A 240 -9.82 8.58 23.42
CA LEU A 240 -11.15 9.21 23.39
C LEU A 240 -11.72 9.49 24.77
N LYS A 241 -11.25 8.81 25.84
CA LYS A 241 -11.63 9.14 27.22
C LYS A 241 -11.08 10.49 27.68
N HIS A 242 -9.93 10.90 27.14
CA HIS A 242 -9.21 12.11 27.56
C HIS A 242 -9.46 13.32 26.65
N PHE A 243 -10.08 13.14 25.50
CA PHE A 243 -10.31 14.22 24.53
C PHE A 243 -11.76 14.18 24.04
N MET A 244 -12.39 15.35 23.96
CA MET A 244 -13.72 15.45 23.33
C MET A 244 -13.59 15.06 21.84
N PRO A 245 -14.42 14.11 21.35
CA PRO A 245 -14.37 13.72 19.96
C PRO A 245 -14.80 14.88 19.06
N ILE A 246 -14.03 15.09 17.99
CA ILE A 246 -14.38 16.04 16.93
C ILE A 246 -15.62 15.52 16.21
N SER A 247 -16.60 16.36 15.96
CA SER A 247 -17.83 15.96 15.27
C SER A 247 -17.54 15.40 13.88
N SER A 248 -18.36 14.44 13.42
CA SER A 248 -18.23 13.83 12.09
C SER A 248 -18.31 14.86 10.96
N SER A 249 -19.15 15.87 11.07
CA SER A 249 -19.27 16.96 10.10
C SER A 249 -17.97 17.76 9.97
N VAL A 250 -17.33 18.09 11.08
CA VAL A 250 -16.03 18.78 11.09
C VAL A 250 -14.94 17.86 10.49
N LEU A 251 -14.90 16.57 10.86
CA LEU A 251 -13.95 15.62 10.28
C LEU A 251 -14.11 15.53 8.76
N ARG A 252 -15.34 15.49 8.26
CA ARG A 252 -15.62 15.47 6.82
C ARG A 252 -15.14 16.74 6.13
N ASN A 253 -15.46 17.91 6.67
CA ASN A 253 -15.01 19.21 6.13
C ASN A 253 -13.48 19.36 6.14
N LEU A 254 -12.81 18.73 7.08
CA LEU A 254 -11.35 18.64 7.11
C LEU A 254 -10.76 17.61 6.13
N GLY A 255 -11.61 16.83 5.42
CA GLY A 255 -11.19 15.77 4.51
C GLY A 255 -10.61 14.54 5.22
N ARG A 256 -10.95 14.31 6.48
CA ARG A 256 -10.46 13.18 7.27
C ARG A 256 -11.30 11.92 7.12
N CYS A 257 -12.57 12.05 6.69
CA CYS A 257 -13.43 10.91 6.45
C CYS A 257 -13.00 10.12 5.20
N PRO A 258 -13.10 8.79 5.20
CA PRO A 258 -13.06 7.97 3.99
C PRO A 258 -14.13 8.43 2.99
N LEU A 259 -13.82 8.35 1.70
CA LEU A 259 -14.82 8.56 0.66
C LEU A 259 -15.73 7.34 0.58
N THR A 260 -17.02 7.58 0.50
CA THR A 260 -18.00 6.51 0.26
C THR A 260 -17.93 6.00 -1.19
N PRO A 261 -18.48 4.81 -1.49
CA PRO A 261 -18.60 4.35 -2.87
C PRO A 261 -19.32 5.36 -3.78
N GLU A 262 -20.37 5.99 -3.28
CA GLU A 262 -21.15 7.00 -4.01
C GLU A 262 -20.32 8.25 -4.33
N GLU A 263 -19.57 8.78 -3.36
CA GLU A 263 -18.66 9.91 -3.54
C GLU A 263 -17.53 9.58 -4.53
N ALA A 264 -17.02 8.35 -4.50
CA ALA A 264 -16.03 7.88 -5.47
C ALA A 264 -16.62 7.78 -6.88
N ALA A 265 -17.86 7.27 -7.03
CA ALA A 265 -18.57 7.20 -8.30
C ALA A 265 -18.81 8.59 -8.89
N LEU A 266 -19.29 9.55 -8.09
CA LEU A 266 -19.50 10.94 -8.49
C LEU A 266 -18.19 11.61 -8.93
N MET A 267 -17.10 11.40 -8.19
CA MET A 267 -15.77 11.91 -8.57
C MET A 267 -15.34 11.38 -9.93
N LEU A 268 -15.47 10.08 -10.19
CA LEU A 268 -15.13 9.49 -11.48
C LEU A 268 -16.02 9.99 -12.61
N ALA A 269 -17.31 10.17 -12.36
CA ALA A 269 -18.26 10.75 -13.32
C ALA A 269 -17.89 12.20 -13.66
N GLY A 270 -17.58 13.04 -12.66
CA GLY A 270 -17.11 14.41 -12.87
C GLY A 270 -15.78 14.50 -13.63
N LEU A 271 -14.97 13.44 -13.62
CA LEU A 271 -13.76 13.35 -14.45
C LEU A 271 -14.07 12.90 -15.89
N GLY A 272 -15.29 12.54 -16.21
CA GLY A 272 -15.71 12.06 -17.51
C GLY A 272 -15.39 10.58 -17.75
N VAL A 273 -15.21 9.79 -16.70
CA VAL A 273 -15.07 8.34 -16.83
C VAL A 273 -16.38 7.76 -17.38
N LYS A 274 -16.30 7.08 -18.51
CA LYS A 274 -17.48 6.56 -19.21
C LYS A 274 -18.07 5.34 -18.49
N ARG A 275 -19.39 5.18 -18.55
CA ARG A 275 -20.13 4.04 -17.98
C ARG A 275 -19.56 2.67 -18.40
N GLY A 276 -19.09 2.54 -19.64
CA GLY A 276 -18.51 1.31 -20.18
C GLY A 276 -17.06 1.04 -19.79
N THR A 277 -16.42 1.91 -19.00
CA THR A 277 -15.04 1.73 -18.55
C THR A 277 -14.94 0.49 -17.66
N TYR A 278 -13.94 -0.35 -17.92
CA TYR A 278 -13.56 -1.42 -16.99
C TYR A 278 -12.86 -0.82 -15.77
N ILE A 279 -13.41 -1.10 -14.60
CA ILE A 279 -12.87 -0.62 -13.32
C ILE A 279 -12.48 -1.84 -12.49
N TYR A 280 -11.18 -1.96 -12.19
CA TYR A 280 -10.69 -2.92 -11.20
C TYR A 280 -10.80 -2.32 -9.81
N LEU A 281 -11.58 -2.95 -8.93
CA LEU A 281 -11.71 -2.52 -7.54
C LEU A 281 -10.68 -3.25 -6.67
N ALA A 282 -9.68 -2.51 -6.22
CA ALA A 282 -8.70 -2.95 -5.24
C ALA A 282 -9.17 -2.57 -3.84
N SER A 283 -9.81 -3.51 -3.18
CA SER A 283 -10.27 -3.41 -1.79
C SER A 283 -10.48 -4.82 -1.26
N SER A 284 -10.53 -4.97 0.07
CA SER A 284 -10.94 -6.23 0.68
C SER A 284 -12.47 -6.32 0.72
N HIS A 285 -13.07 -6.09 1.87
CA HIS A 285 -14.53 -6.11 2.03
C HIS A 285 -15.04 -4.68 2.24
N ILE A 286 -15.75 -4.14 1.25
CA ILE A 286 -16.40 -2.83 1.38
C ILE A 286 -17.45 -2.88 2.50
N TYR A 287 -17.36 -1.95 3.44
CA TYR A 287 -18.33 -1.82 4.52
C TYR A 287 -19.73 -1.55 3.98
N GLY A 288 -20.73 -2.29 4.48
CA GLY A 288 -22.09 -2.26 3.97
C GLY A 288 -22.32 -3.04 2.66
N GLY A 289 -21.28 -3.67 2.11
CA GLY A 289 -21.34 -4.63 1.02
C GLY A 289 -22.10 -4.15 -0.22
N LYS A 290 -22.93 -5.03 -0.78
CA LYS A 290 -23.71 -4.77 -2.02
C LYS A 290 -24.61 -3.54 -1.90
N PHE A 291 -25.18 -3.29 -0.72
CA PHE A 291 -26.05 -2.15 -0.50
C PHE A 291 -25.32 -0.82 -0.75
N ARG A 292 -24.16 -0.64 -0.13
CA ARG A 292 -23.33 0.56 -0.32
C ARG A 292 -22.74 0.66 -1.73
N MET A 293 -22.47 -0.47 -2.38
CA MET A 293 -21.92 -0.49 -3.74
C MET A 293 -22.98 -0.31 -4.83
N HIS A 294 -24.28 -0.33 -4.50
CA HIS A 294 -25.36 -0.29 -5.49
C HIS A 294 -25.28 0.90 -6.45
N SER A 295 -25.16 2.11 -5.91
CA SER A 295 -25.05 3.33 -6.73
C SER A 295 -23.81 3.32 -7.61
N PHE A 296 -22.67 2.81 -7.09
CA PHE A 296 -21.45 2.69 -7.87
C PHE A 296 -21.60 1.69 -9.03
N THR A 297 -22.12 0.50 -8.76
CA THR A 297 -22.29 -0.57 -9.77
C THR A 297 -23.34 -0.23 -10.82
N ASN A 298 -24.39 0.54 -10.46
CA ASN A 298 -25.36 1.05 -11.43
C ASN A 298 -24.72 2.03 -12.41
N LEU A 299 -23.81 2.88 -11.95
CA LEU A 299 -23.10 3.83 -12.79
C LEU A 299 -21.99 3.17 -13.61
N TYR A 300 -21.26 2.22 -13.00
CA TYR A 300 -20.14 1.49 -13.59
C TYR A 300 -20.35 -0.02 -13.54
N PRO A 301 -21.13 -0.59 -14.48
CA PRO A 301 -21.49 -2.02 -14.47
C PRO A 301 -20.30 -2.96 -14.76
N ASN A 302 -19.22 -2.45 -15.39
CA ASN A 302 -18.01 -3.21 -15.67
C ASN A 302 -17.00 -3.16 -14.51
N LEU A 303 -17.50 -3.23 -13.26
CA LEU A 303 -16.69 -3.35 -12.06
C LEU A 303 -16.23 -4.79 -11.89
N VAL A 304 -14.92 -4.99 -11.76
CA VAL A 304 -14.30 -6.31 -11.58
C VAL A 304 -13.35 -6.30 -10.38
N THR A 305 -13.18 -7.47 -9.77
CA THR A 305 -12.24 -7.71 -8.67
C THR A 305 -11.39 -8.94 -8.98
N LYS A 306 -10.39 -9.21 -8.16
CA LYS A 306 -9.61 -10.46 -8.28
C LYS A 306 -10.50 -11.70 -8.18
N GLU A 307 -11.53 -11.67 -7.34
CA GLU A 307 -12.48 -12.78 -7.15
C GLU A 307 -13.42 -12.98 -8.35
N THR A 308 -13.68 -11.94 -9.15
CA THR A 308 -14.50 -12.04 -10.37
C THR A 308 -13.69 -12.37 -11.60
N LEU A 309 -12.40 -12.05 -11.60
CA LEU A 309 -11.49 -12.30 -12.73
C LEU A 309 -10.80 -13.66 -12.64
N LEU A 310 -10.54 -14.15 -11.44
CA LEU A 310 -9.94 -15.46 -11.19
C LEU A 310 -11.02 -16.48 -10.83
N THR A 311 -10.84 -17.70 -11.24
CA THR A 311 -11.75 -18.81 -10.86
C THR A 311 -11.57 -19.17 -9.38
N PRO A 312 -12.55 -19.80 -8.73
CA PRO A 312 -12.43 -20.27 -7.36
C PRO A 312 -11.20 -21.15 -7.10
N SER A 313 -10.79 -21.97 -8.06
CA SER A 313 -9.59 -22.80 -7.98
C SER A 313 -8.29 -21.97 -8.02
N GLU A 314 -8.24 -20.91 -8.80
CA GLU A 314 -7.09 -20.01 -8.90
C GLU A 314 -6.95 -19.10 -7.68
N VAL A 315 -8.04 -18.70 -7.04
CA VAL A 315 -8.02 -17.91 -5.80
C VAL A 315 -7.77 -18.77 -4.56
N SER A 316 -8.18 -20.05 -4.59
CA SER A 316 -8.09 -20.95 -3.43
C SER A 316 -6.73 -20.97 -2.73
N PRO A 317 -5.58 -21.02 -3.45
CA PRO A 317 -4.24 -21.02 -2.81
C PRO A 317 -3.92 -19.74 -2.02
N PHE A 318 -4.67 -18.66 -2.23
CA PHE A 318 -4.46 -17.34 -1.59
C PHE A 318 -5.50 -17.02 -0.52
N ARG A 319 -6.58 -17.80 -0.40
CA ARG A 319 -7.78 -17.44 0.40
C ARG A 319 -7.47 -17.10 1.85
N ASN A 320 -6.52 -17.78 2.48
CA ASN A 320 -6.13 -17.57 3.88
C ASN A 320 -4.88 -16.71 4.03
N PHE A 321 -4.43 -16.05 2.95
CA PHE A 321 -3.19 -15.29 2.89
C PHE A 321 -3.50 -13.88 2.40
N SER A 322 -3.96 -13.02 3.31
CA SER A 322 -4.41 -11.68 2.96
C SER A 322 -3.32 -10.79 2.34
N SER A 323 -2.05 -10.96 2.73
CA SER A 323 -0.92 -10.26 2.10
C SER A 323 -0.68 -10.72 0.67
N GLN A 324 -0.88 -12.00 0.36
CA GLN A 324 -0.76 -12.49 -1.03
C GLN A 324 -1.93 -12.00 -1.90
N LEU A 325 -3.16 -11.95 -1.37
CA LEU A 325 -4.30 -11.33 -2.05
C LEU A 325 -4.07 -9.83 -2.28
N ALA A 326 -3.48 -9.15 -1.30
CA ALA A 326 -3.11 -7.73 -1.44
C ALA A 326 -1.99 -7.51 -2.47
N ALA A 327 -1.12 -8.50 -2.70
CA ALA A 327 -0.13 -8.45 -3.77
C ALA A 327 -0.78 -8.47 -5.17
N LEU A 328 -1.86 -9.23 -5.36
CA LEU A 328 -2.64 -9.20 -6.61
C LEU A 328 -3.28 -7.82 -6.84
N ASP A 329 -3.84 -7.21 -5.79
CA ASP A 329 -4.37 -5.84 -5.87
C ASP A 329 -3.26 -4.82 -6.18
N PHE A 330 -2.08 -4.99 -5.56
CA PHE A 330 -0.93 -4.14 -5.85
C PHE A 330 -0.53 -4.23 -7.33
N ILE A 331 -0.42 -5.43 -7.88
CA ILE A 331 -0.11 -5.69 -9.29
C ILE A 331 -1.14 -5.00 -10.19
N ALA A 332 -2.44 -5.25 -9.96
CA ALA A 332 -3.51 -4.66 -10.76
C ALA A 332 -3.53 -3.14 -10.72
N CYS A 333 -3.27 -2.53 -9.56
CA CYS A 333 -3.19 -1.08 -9.42
C CYS A 333 -1.94 -0.49 -10.08
N ALA A 334 -0.80 -1.16 -9.96
CA ALA A 334 0.45 -0.67 -10.52
C ALA A 334 0.44 -0.67 -12.05
N THR A 335 -0.15 -1.68 -12.68
CA THR A 335 -0.18 -1.88 -14.14
C THR A 335 -1.38 -1.24 -14.84
N ALA A 336 -2.33 -0.66 -14.11
CA ALA A 336 -3.50 0.01 -14.68
C ALA A 336 -3.12 1.20 -15.58
N ASP A 337 -3.92 1.49 -16.60
CA ASP A 337 -3.74 2.69 -17.42
C ASP A 337 -3.95 3.96 -16.59
N VAL A 338 -4.96 3.96 -15.72
CA VAL A 338 -5.21 5.01 -14.73
C VAL A 338 -5.37 4.37 -13.36
N PHE A 339 -4.68 4.90 -12.38
CA PHE A 339 -4.86 4.52 -10.97
C PHE A 339 -5.60 5.62 -10.21
N ALA A 340 -6.74 5.30 -9.64
CA ALA A 340 -7.51 6.19 -8.78
C ALA A 340 -7.43 5.73 -7.32
N MET A 341 -7.14 6.65 -6.42
CA MET A 341 -7.14 6.39 -4.98
C MET A 341 -8.16 7.27 -4.26
N THR A 342 -8.85 6.73 -3.28
CA THR A 342 -9.75 7.49 -2.42
C THR A 342 -9.07 8.02 -1.16
N ASP A 343 -7.96 7.39 -0.76
CA ASP A 343 -7.16 7.81 0.38
C ASP A 343 -5.67 7.82 0.07
N SER A 344 -5.08 9.00 0.04
CA SER A 344 -3.65 9.19 -0.18
C SER A 344 -2.79 8.80 1.04
N GLY A 345 -3.39 8.60 2.20
CA GLY A 345 -2.74 8.09 3.42
C GLY A 345 -2.61 6.57 3.44
N SER A 346 -3.36 5.85 2.60
CA SER A 346 -3.24 4.40 2.48
C SER A 346 -1.84 3.99 2.01
N GLN A 347 -1.28 2.95 2.63
CA GLN A 347 0.04 2.42 2.25
C GLN A 347 0.01 1.83 0.83
N LEU A 348 -1.06 1.14 0.45
CA LEU A 348 -1.24 0.66 -0.93
C LEU A 348 -1.21 1.83 -1.91
N SER A 349 -2.01 2.87 -1.68
CA SER A 349 -2.04 4.08 -2.52
C SER A 349 -0.67 4.72 -2.65
N SER A 350 0.08 4.79 -1.56
CA SER A 350 1.41 5.39 -1.51
C SER A 350 2.43 4.59 -2.33
N LEU A 351 2.51 3.28 -2.11
CA LEU A 351 3.46 2.40 -2.80
C LEU A 351 3.16 2.26 -4.29
N VAL A 352 1.90 2.01 -4.66
CA VAL A 352 1.48 1.95 -6.07
C VAL A 352 1.80 3.24 -6.79
N SER A 353 1.49 4.39 -6.18
CA SER A 353 1.83 5.69 -6.75
C SER A 353 3.34 5.86 -6.95
N GLY A 354 4.15 5.42 -6.00
CA GLY A 354 5.61 5.41 -6.11
C GLY A 354 6.10 4.51 -7.24
N PHE A 355 5.61 3.28 -7.32
CA PHE A 355 5.94 2.34 -8.40
C PHE A 355 5.61 2.91 -9.78
N ARG A 356 4.41 3.44 -9.95
CA ARG A 356 3.98 4.06 -11.21
C ARG A 356 4.85 5.26 -11.58
N THR A 357 5.24 6.08 -10.60
CA THR A 357 6.15 7.21 -10.82
C THR A 357 7.55 6.74 -11.18
N TYR A 358 8.07 5.74 -10.48
CA TYR A 358 9.43 5.23 -10.69
C TYR A 358 9.60 4.60 -12.07
N TYR A 359 8.75 3.63 -12.41
CA TYR A 359 8.82 2.90 -13.67
C TYR A 359 8.23 3.67 -14.86
N GLY A 360 7.37 4.63 -14.63
CA GLY A 360 6.83 5.54 -15.64
C GLY A 360 7.73 6.73 -15.97
N GLY A 361 9.01 6.71 -15.56
CA GLY A 361 9.96 7.79 -15.84
C GLY A 361 9.57 9.14 -15.21
N GLY A 362 8.86 9.12 -14.10
CA GLY A 362 8.33 10.32 -13.44
C GLY A 362 6.95 10.76 -13.93
N HIS A 363 6.37 10.05 -14.89
CA HIS A 363 5.01 10.27 -15.39
C HIS A 363 4.11 9.12 -14.97
N ALA A 364 3.02 9.41 -14.28
CA ALA A 364 2.07 8.38 -13.88
C ALA A 364 0.67 8.98 -13.72
N PRO A 365 -0.31 8.59 -14.55
CA PRO A 365 -1.69 9.03 -14.41
C PRO A 365 -2.29 8.42 -13.15
N THR A 366 -2.25 9.20 -12.07
CA THR A 366 -2.76 8.81 -10.76
C THR A 366 -3.74 9.85 -10.27
N LEU A 367 -5.01 9.49 -10.15
CA LEU A 367 -6.07 10.38 -9.67
C LEU A 367 -5.99 10.46 -8.15
N ARG A 368 -5.62 11.64 -7.63
CA ARG A 368 -5.45 11.92 -6.20
C ARG A 368 -6.40 13.03 -5.76
N PRO A 369 -7.58 12.70 -5.23
CA PRO A 369 -8.50 13.71 -4.76
C PRO A 369 -7.96 14.41 -3.50
N ASN A 370 -8.12 15.72 -3.46
CA ASN A 370 -8.01 16.47 -2.22
C ASN A 370 -9.34 16.32 -1.46
N LYS A 371 -9.38 15.45 -0.45
CA LYS A 371 -10.62 15.11 0.26
C LYS A 371 -11.29 16.33 0.90
N LYS A 372 -10.55 17.34 1.36
CA LYS A 372 -11.11 18.59 1.91
C LYS A 372 -11.83 19.39 0.81
N ARG A 373 -11.19 19.56 -0.35
CA ARG A 373 -11.82 20.26 -1.49
C ARG A 373 -13.00 19.48 -2.06
N LEU A 374 -12.88 18.15 -2.14
CA LEU A 374 -13.97 17.30 -2.61
C LEU A 374 -15.17 17.37 -1.65
N ALA A 375 -14.95 17.30 -0.34
CA ALA A 375 -16.00 17.47 0.66
C ALA A 375 -16.73 18.82 0.52
N ALA A 376 -15.98 19.91 0.27
CA ALA A 376 -16.57 21.23 0.02
C ALA A 376 -17.43 21.25 -1.27
N ILE A 377 -16.98 20.59 -2.34
CA ILE A 377 -17.77 20.48 -3.59
C ILE A 377 -19.04 19.65 -3.35
N LEU A 378 -18.93 18.53 -2.66
CA LEU A 378 -20.04 17.64 -2.37
C LEU A 378 -21.06 18.24 -1.37
N SER A 379 -20.62 19.14 -0.48
CA SER A 379 -21.53 19.81 0.46
C SER A 379 -22.53 20.76 -0.21
N GLU A 380 -22.26 21.17 -1.45
CA GLU A 380 -23.16 21.99 -2.28
C GLU A 380 -24.20 21.12 -3.03
N ASN A 381 -24.40 19.88 -2.59
CA ASN A 381 -25.37 18.94 -3.16
C ASN A 381 -26.77 19.59 -3.23
N GLY A 382 -27.39 19.54 -4.41
CA GLY A 382 -28.71 20.17 -4.70
C GLY A 382 -28.62 21.63 -5.15
N THR A 383 -27.48 22.31 -5.02
CA THR A 383 -27.30 23.70 -5.47
C THR A 383 -26.29 23.85 -6.60
N ILE A 384 -25.29 22.95 -6.67
CA ILE A 384 -24.28 22.97 -7.72
C ILE A 384 -24.79 22.32 -9.01
N GLY A 385 -24.70 23.05 -10.13
CA GLY A 385 -24.99 22.49 -11.45
C GLY A 385 -23.89 21.53 -11.92
N TRP A 386 -24.27 20.53 -12.74
CA TRP A 386 -23.35 19.46 -13.18
C TRP A 386 -22.08 19.99 -13.84
N ASN A 387 -22.15 20.94 -14.74
CA ASN A 387 -20.99 21.53 -15.41
C ASN A 387 -19.99 22.15 -14.40
N SER A 388 -20.51 22.88 -13.42
CA SER A 388 -19.68 23.48 -12.35
C SER A 388 -19.04 22.40 -11.48
N PHE A 389 -19.77 21.32 -11.18
CA PHE A 389 -19.24 20.17 -10.46
C PHE A 389 -18.08 19.52 -11.22
N GLU A 390 -18.27 19.21 -12.52
CA GLU A 390 -17.23 18.64 -13.38
C GLU A 390 -15.96 19.52 -13.42
N ASP A 391 -16.12 20.81 -13.67
CA ASP A 391 -14.98 21.74 -13.77
C ASP A 391 -14.19 21.81 -12.48
N ARG A 392 -14.87 21.85 -11.33
CA ARG A 392 -14.23 21.91 -10.02
C ARG A 392 -13.54 20.60 -9.66
N VAL A 393 -14.14 19.44 -9.98
CA VAL A 393 -13.53 18.12 -9.77
C VAL A 393 -12.30 17.97 -10.67
N ARG A 394 -12.39 18.30 -11.95
CA ARG A 394 -11.26 18.26 -12.90
C ARG A 394 -10.11 19.16 -12.45
N LYS A 395 -10.40 20.39 -12.03
CA LYS A 395 -9.40 21.32 -11.49
C LYS A 395 -8.72 20.76 -10.24
N MET A 396 -9.51 20.23 -9.30
CA MET A 396 -8.99 19.63 -8.07
C MET A 396 -8.03 18.48 -8.35
N ILE A 397 -8.39 17.57 -9.25
CA ILE A 397 -7.56 16.42 -9.64
C ILE A 397 -6.31 16.89 -10.38
N LYS A 398 -6.43 17.81 -11.34
CA LYS A 398 -5.29 18.38 -12.09
C LYS A 398 -4.24 18.96 -11.15
N ASP A 399 -4.66 19.72 -10.16
CA ASP A 399 -3.77 20.30 -9.15
C ASP A 399 -3.05 19.23 -8.32
N GLY A 400 -3.70 18.07 -8.10
CA GLY A 400 -3.15 16.93 -7.34
C GLY A 400 -2.28 15.96 -8.14
N GLN A 401 -2.31 16.01 -9.47
CA GLN A 401 -1.62 15.05 -10.33
C GLN A 401 -0.13 15.35 -10.54
N SER A 402 0.34 16.57 -10.28
CA SER A 402 1.73 16.93 -10.54
C SER A 402 2.69 16.03 -9.74
N VAL A 403 3.53 15.28 -10.44
CA VAL A 403 4.61 14.50 -9.85
C VAL A 403 5.77 15.45 -9.56
N ARG A 404 5.89 15.85 -8.30
CA ARG A 404 6.92 16.78 -7.84
C ARG A 404 8.18 16.03 -7.44
N ILE A 405 9.32 16.73 -7.48
CA ILE A 405 10.55 16.28 -6.82
C ILE A 405 10.24 16.05 -5.33
N ARG A 406 10.83 15.00 -4.76
CA ARG A 406 10.64 14.66 -3.35
C ARG A 406 11.04 15.82 -2.45
N GLY A 407 10.12 16.31 -1.64
CA GLY A 407 10.40 17.30 -0.61
C GLY A 407 11.03 16.67 0.63
N PHE A 408 11.70 17.50 1.46
CA PHE A 408 12.28 17.07 2.72
C PHE A 408 11.26 16.34 3.61
N GLY A 409 11.65 15.25 4.24
CA GLY A 409 10.78 14.43 5.12
C GLY A 409 9.63 13.70 4.42
N ARG A 410 9.54 13.76 3.08
CA ARG A 410 8.52 13.03 2.33
C ARG A 410 8.97 11.61 2.03
N SER A 411 8.05 10.67 2.18
CA SER A 411 8.32 9.25 1.96
C SER A 411 8.86 8.99 0.55
N ILE A 412 10.04 8.38 0.48
CA ILE A 412 10.70 7.98 -0.75
C ILE A 412 9.91 6.90 -1.52
N TYR A 413 9.16 6.10 -0.81
CA TYR A 413 8.30 5.06 -1.39
C TYR A 413 7.11 5.62 -2.17
N ARG A 414 6.62 6.78 -1.75
CA ARG A 414 5.52 7.49 -2.40
C ARG A 414 5.98 8.48 -3.45
N GLN A 415 7.13 9.11 -3.22
CA GLN A 415 7.70 10.17 -4.06
C GLN A 415 9.15 9.84 -4.43
N PRO A 416 9.38 8.84 -5.31
CA PRO A 416 10.71 8.40 -5.68
C PRO A 416 11.41 9.37 -6.67
N ARG A 417 10.78 10.47 -7.08
CA ARG A 417 11.39 11.45 -7.99
C ARG A 417 12.42 12.30 -7.24
N CYS A 418 13.57 11.69 -7.01
CA CYS A 418 14.73 12.29 -6.36
C CYS A 418 16.01 11.60 -6.83
N PRO A 419 17.19 12.22 -6.69
CA PRO A 419 18.46 11.64 -7.13
C PRO A 419 18.75 10.26 -6.56
N GLU A 420 18.38 10.03 -5.31
CA GLU A 420 18.61 8.76 -4.62
C GLU A 420 17.91 7.56 -5.28
N CYS A 421 16.78 7.81 -5.95
CA CYS A 421 16.04 6.77 -6.65
C CYS A 421 16.24 6.77 -8.15
N MET A 422 16.26 7.93 -8.77
CA MET A 422 16.14 8.08 -10.22
C MET A 422 17.47 8.24 -10.94
N CYS A 423 18.52 8.72 -10.26
CA CYS A 423 19.84 8.84 -10.87
C CYS A 423 20.58 7.50 -10.82
N LYS A 424 21.04 7.05 -11.99
CA LYS A 424 21.98 5.93 -12.05
C LYS A 424 23.30 6.41 -11.42
N THR A 425 23.79 5.68 -10.43
CA THR A 425 25.20 5.79 -10.01
C THR A 425 26.02 5.09 -11.08
N TYR A 426 26.79 5.87 -11.82
CA TYR A 426 27.87 5.37 -12.64
C TYR A 426 29.00 4.86 -11.75
#